data_daa3730438bf99306d5e3421a4091f81
#
_entry.id   daa3730438bf99306d5e3421a4091f81
#
_cell.length_a   1.000
_cell.length_b   1.000
_cell.length_c   1.000
_cell.angle_alpha   90.00
_cell.angle_beta   90.00
_cell.angle_gamma   90.00
#
_symmetry.space_group_name_H-M   'P 1'
#
loop_
_entity.id
_entity.type
_entity.pdbx_description
1 polymer ?
#
loop_
_entity_poly.entity_id
_entity_poly.type
_entity_poly.pdbx_seq_one_letter_code
_entity_poly.pdbx_strand_id
1 'polypeptide(L)'
;MSNNAADTTTPEDERSAFETAQEEQDDVDPRTIPQKLDGEPPIGEDIEYPDYPEEDHETWRILVERQMEQLPSRACEAYMKGQEALQIEADRIPSLANLSRRLDDQTGWTVANVPGLIHEKDFFTLLSERKFPSTNYVRGREELDYTPAPDCFHDMFGHMPMLTQPDFADFYQLFGQAALNAEGADRPRLERFHWFTVEFGLIREHGEKRIFGAGIVSSNEEVTHALSDDVTLHAFDPEHIVEKDDYEVYNLQDELFVLDSFEQLVEGFRNWTTQRGLL
;
A
#
# COMPACT_ATOMS: atom_id res chain seq x y z
N MET A 1 -39.21 20.06 19.17
CA MET A 1 -38.41 19.91 17.93
C MET A 1 -37.26 18.98 18.26
N SER A 2 -37.48 17.70 18.00
CA SER A 2 -36.49 16.66 18.33
C SER A 2 -35.54 16.57 17.15
N ASN A 3 -34.26 16.87 17.36
CA ASN A 3 -33.21 16.56 16.43
C ASN A 3 -32.98 15.05 16.48
N ASN A 4 -33.43 14.35 15.44
CA ASN A 4 -33.00 13.01 15.12
C ASN A 4 -31.62 13.16 14.45
N ALA A 5 -30.55 13.02 15.19
CA ALA A 5 -29.26 12.65 14.62
C ALA A 5 -29.45 11.22 14.09
N ALA A 6 -29.39 11.05 12.79
CA ALA A 6 -29.34 9.72 12.19
C ALA A 6 -28.06 9.03 12.69
N ASP A 7 -28.25 7.93 13.37
CA ASP A 7 -27.20 6.99 13.73
C ASP A 7 -26.64 6.45 12.39
N THR A 8 -25.43 6.87 12.03
CA THR A 8 -24.73 6.47 10.80
C THR A 8 -23.69 5.40 11.08
N THR A 9 -23.94 4.54 12.07
CA THR A 9 -23.09 3.37 12.27
C THR A 9 -23.26 2.41 11.10
N THR A 10 -22.21 2.21 10.34
CA THR A 10 -22.11 1.16 9.33
C THR A 10 -22.33 -0.21 10.01
N PRO A 11 -23.08 -1.14 9.41
CA PRO A 11 -23.20 -2.48 9.96
C PRO A 11 -21.82 -3.14 10.16
N GLU A 12 -21.67 -3.95 11.21
CA GLU A 12 -20.39 -4.63 11.52
C GLU A 12 -19.80 -5.40 10.33
N ASP A 13 -20.66 -6.02 9.51
CA ASP A 13 -20.27 -6.78 8.32
C ASP A 13 -19.78 -5.91 7.13
N GLU A 14 -19.86 -4.57 7.22
CA GLU A 14 -19.47 -3.63 6.16
C GLU A 14 -18.27 -2.76 6.58
N ARG A 15 -17.74 -2.95 7.78
CA ARG A 15 -16.58 -2.19 8.28
C ARG A 15 -15.27 -2.78 7.81
N SER A 16 -14.31 -1.93 7.52
CA SER A 16 -12.95 -2.36 7.24
C SER A 16 -12.26 -2.88 8.51
N ALA A 17 -11.25 -3.76 8.34
CA ALA A 17 -10.42 -4.19 9.46
C ALA A 17 -9.72 -3.01 10.14
N PHE A 18 -9.42 -1.96 9.37
CA PHE A 18 -8.84 -0.71 9.85
C PHE A 18 -9.82 0.09 10.72
N GLU A 19 -11.09 0.22 10.30
CA GLU A 19 -12.13 0.86 11.11
C GLU A 19 -12.42 0.07 12.40
N THR A 20 -12.42 -1.26 12.32
CA THR A 20 -12.57 -2.14 13.48
C THR A 20 -11.40 -1.97 14.46
N ALA A 21 -10.17 -1.95 13.96
CA ALA A 21 -8.98 -1.75 14.77
C ALA A 21 -8.93 -0.37 15.43
N GLN A 22 -9.49 0.66 14.80
CA GLN A 22 -9.61 2.00 15.38
C GLN A 22 -10.59 2.04 16.57
N GLU A 23 -11.74 1.35 16.46
CA GLU A 23 -12.74 1.31 17.53
C GLU A 23 -12.23 0.60 18.81
N GLU A 24 -11.25 -0.30 18.68
CA GLU A 24 -10.65 -1.03 19.79
C GLU A 24 -9.57 -0.21 20.54
N GLN A 25 -9.16 0.95 20.02
CA GLN A 25 -8.17 1.81 20.66
C GLN A 25 -8.80 2.92 21.51
N ASP A 26 -8.38 3.01 22.78
CA ASP A 26 -8.81 4.08 23.71
C ASP A 26 -8.26 5.48 23.33
N ASP A 27 -7.19 5.55 22.47
CA ASP A 27 -6.54 6.80 22.04
C ASP A 27 -6.16 6.69 20.54
N VAL A 28 -7.08 7.09 19.69
CA VAL A 28 -6.93 7.01 18.22
C VAL A 28 -6.02 8.11 17.72
N ASP A 29 -4.93 7.75 17.04
CA ASP A 29 -4.06 8.73 16.36
C ASP A 29 -4.84 9.43 15.23
N PRO A 30 -4.93 10.77 15.23
CA PRO A 30 -5.67 11.49 14.18
C PRO A 30 -5.17 11.21 12.75
N ARG A 31 -3.91 10.79 12.58
CA ARG A 31 -3.33 10.44 11.28
C ARG A 31 -3.94 9.18 10.68
N THR A 32 -4.53 8.31 11.52
CA THR A 32 -5.17 7.07 11.10
C THR A 32 -6.64 7.25 10.69
N ILE A 33 -7.20 8.46 10.83
CA ILE A 33 -8.58 8.76 10.44
C ILE A 33 -8.64 9.18 8.97
N PRO A 34 -9.29 8.39 8.08
CA PRO A 34 -9.37 8.74 6.67
C PRO A 34 -10.13 10.06 6.42
N GLN A 35 -9.55 10.93 5.60
CA GLN A 35 -10.11 12.23 5.26
C GLN A 35 -10.62 12.23 3.82
N LYS A 36 -11.77 12.85 3.58
CA LYS A 36 -12.25 13.12 2.21
C LYS A 36 -11.41 14.22 1.58
N LEU A 37 -11.07 14.05 0.30
CA LEU A 37 -10.39 15.09 -0.45
C LEU A 37 -11.34 16.30 -0.67
N ASP A 38 -10.82 17.49 -0.44
CA ASP A 38 -11.52 18.76 -0.75
C ASP A 38 -11.05 19.26 -2.13
N GLY A 39 -11.61 18.68 -3.18
CA GLY A 39 -11.24 18.94 -4.56
C GLY A 39 -10.15 18.01 -5.13
N GLU A 40 -9.66 18.33 -6.34
CA GLU A 40 -8.58 17.58 -6.96
C GLU A 40 -7.23 17.87 -6.28
N PRO A 41 -6.49 16.84 -5.86
CA PRO A 41 -5.16 17.05 -5.30
C PRO A 41 -4.16 17.46 -6.39
N PRO A 42 -3.04 18.12 -6.03
CA PRO A 42 -1.95 18.37 -6.98
C PRO A 42 -1.43 17.06 -7.58
N ILE A 43 -1.23 17.02 -8.90
CA ILE A 43 -0.82 15.81 -9.64
C ILE A 43 0.45 16.10 -10.45
N GLY A 44 1.37 15.15 -10.43
CA GLY A 44 2.54 15.19 -11.29
C GLY A 44 3.41 16.43 -11.07
N GLU A 45 3.62 17.21 -12.12
CA GLU A 45 4.49 18.40 -12.06
C GLU A 45 3.92 19.54 -11.21
N ASP A 46 2.63 19.55 -10.93
CA ASP A 46 1.98 20.54 -10.06
C ASP A 46 2.25 20.31 -8.56
N ILE A 47 2.93 19.22 -8.21
CA ILE A 47 3.30 18.91 -6.82
C ILE A 47 4.51 19.73 -6.43
N GLU A 48 4.32 20.64 -5.47
CA GLU A 48 5.41 21.41 -4.89
C GLU A 48 6.30 20.54 -4.01
N TYR A 49 7.63 20.75 -4.09
CA TYR A 49 8.56 20.10 -3.18
C TYR A 49 8.59 20.86 -1.86
N PRO A 50 8.26 20.21 -0.72
CA PRO A 50 8.27 20.88 0.58
C PRO A 50 9.68 21.33 1.00
N ASP A 51 9.74 22.38 1.80
CA ASP A 51 10.98 22.80 2.48
C ASP A 51 11.21 21.92 3.71
N TYR A 52 11.64 20.68 3.47
CA TYR A 52 11.91 19.72 4.53
C TYR A 52 13.08 20.18 5.41
N PRO A 53 12.92 20.17 6.75
CA PRO A 53 14.06 20.36 7.65
C PRO A 53 15.08 19.23 7.46
N GLU A 54 16.34 19.49 7.78
CA GLU A 54 17.42 18.49 7.64
C GLU A 54 17.16 17.22 8.47
N GLU A 55 16.44 17.32 9.56
CA GLU A 55 16.03 16.19 10.40
C GLU A 55 15.16 15.18 9.64
N ASP A 56 14.25 15.65 8.78
CA ASP A 56 13.40 14.80 7.96
C ASP A 56 14.23 14.05 6.91
N HIS A 57 15.18 14.72 6.27
CA HIS A 57 16.12 14.07 5.36
C HIS A 57 16.98 13.02 6.06
N GLU A 58 17.39 13.30 7.29
CA GLU A 58 18.17 12.34 8.08
C GLU A 58 17.31 11.13 8.50
N THR A 59 16.03 11.32 8.84
CA THR A 59 15.08 10.23 9.10
C THR A 59 14.91 9.36 7.86
N TRP A 60 14.67 9.97 6.69
CA TRP A 60 14.60 9.30 5.40
C TRP A 60 15.86 8.46 5.14
N ARG A 61 17.04 9.04 5.30
CA ARG A 61 18.32 8.36 5.08
C ARG A 61 18.45 7.11 5.95
N ILE A 62 18.11 7.21 7.23
CA ILE A 62 18.17 6.07 8.16
C ILE A 62 17.24 4.95 7.71
N LEU A 63 16.00 5.28 7.30
CA LEU A 63 15.02 4.31 6.83
C LEU A 63 15.50 3.61 5.56
N VAL A 64 15.96 4.36 4.55
CA VAL A 64 16.48 3.78 3.30
C VAL A 64 17.70 2.91 3.54
N GLU A 65 18.70 3.39 4.29
CA GLU A 65 19.93 2.64 4.58
C GLU A 65 19.62 1.31 5.28
N ARG A 66 18.77 1.32 6.32
CA ARG A 66 18.34 0.10 7.02
C ARG A 66 17.69 -0.93 6.08
N GLN A 67 16.81 -0.48 5.20
CA GLN A 67 16.14 -1.39 4.27
C GLN A 67 17.09 -1.90 3.20
N MET A 68 17.94 -1.04 2.64
CA MET A 68 18.89 -1.41 1.58
C MET A 68 20.03 -2.32 2.07
N GLU A 69 20.26 -2.44 3.38
CA GLU A 69 21.15 -3.47 3.94
C GLU A 69 20.60 -4.88 3.76
N GLN A 70 19.29 -5.07 3.71
CA GLN A 70 18.65 -6.39 3.72
C GLN A 70 17.86 -6.73 2.45
N LEU A 71 17.21 -5.76 1.79
CA LEU A 71 16.34 -5.99 0.63
C LEU A 71 17.04 -6.56 -0.60
N PRO A 72 18.30 -6.23 -0.97
CA PRO A 72 18.93 -6.78 -2.18
C PRO A 72 18.97 -8.31 -2.25
N SER A 73 18.95 -8.99 -1.10
CA SER A 73 18.92 -10.46 -1.04
C SER A 73 17.54 -11.05 -0.76
N ARG A 74 16.52 -10.22 -0.48
CA ARG A 74 15.22 -10.66 0.00
C ARG A 74 14.05 -10.18 -0.85
N ALA A 75 14.14 -8.97 -1.41
CA ALA A 75 13.11 -8.45 -2.32
C ALA A 75 13.17 -9.11 -3.69
N CYS A 76 12.05 -9.09 -4.41
CA CYS A 76 11.97 -9.61 -5.77
C CYS A 76 12.73 -8.70 -6.75
N GLU A 77 13.12 -9.29 -7.90
CA GLU A 77 13.84 -8.53 -8.94
C GLU A 77 13.04 -7.34 -9.46
N ALA A 78 11.71 -7.49 -9.57
CA ALA A 78 10.81 -6.43 -10.02
C ALA A 78 10.90 -5.20 -9.13
N TYR A 79 10.83 -5.39 -7.81
CA TYR A 79 10.96 -4.32 -6.82
C TYR A 79 12.34 -3.64 -6.89
N MET A 80 13.42 -4.42 -6.93
CA MET A 80 14.79 -3.87 -6.99
C MET A 80 15.05 -3.07 -8.28
N LYS A 81 14.53 -3.54 -9.42
CA LYS A 81 14.58 -2.80 -10.69
C LYS A 81 13.76 -1.50 -10.62
N GLY A 82 12.62 -1.53 -9.94
CA GLY A 82 11.79 -0.36 -9.71
C GLY A 82 12.49 0.70 -8.85
N GLN A 83 13.17 0.30 -7.80
CA GLN A 83 14.02 1.19 -6.98
C GLN A 83 15.08 1.90 -7.83
N GLU A 84 15.77 1.15 -8.69
CA GLU A 84 16.77 1.69 -9.60
C GLU A 84 16.15 2.64 -10.64
N ALA A 85 15.02 2.24 -11.26
CA ALA A 85 14.32 3.04 -12.28
C ALA A 85 13.81 4.38 -11.70
N LEU A 86 13.33 4.37 -10.47
CA LEU A 86 12.88 5.58 -9.77
C LEU A 86 14.01 6.39 -9.17
N GLN A 87 15.26 5.87 -9.16
CA GLN A 87 16.43 6.52 -8.57
C GLN A 87 16.13 7.02 -7.15
N ILE A 88 15.60 6.14 -6.32
CA ILE A 88 15.33 6.43 -4.91
C ILE A 88 16.67 6.34 -4.16
N GLU A 89 17.17 7.48 -3.73
CA GLU A 89 18.47 7.62 -3.05
C GLU A 89 18.27 7.90 -1.56
N ALA A 90 19.29 7.59 -0.76
CA ALA A 90 19.20 7.73 0.70
C ALA A 90 19.45 9.17 1.18
N ASP A 91 20.13 9.99 0.39
CA ASP A 91 20.62 11.30 0.83
C ASP A 91 19.53 12.33 1.13
N ARG A 92 18.40 12.25 0.41
CA ARG A 92 17.29 13.20 0.56
C ARG A 92 15.94 12.55 0.21
N ILE A 93 14.87 13.05 0.83
CA ILE A 93 13.49 12.71 0.44
C ILE A 93 13.30 13.08 -1.04
N PRO A 94 12.87 12.15 -1.91
CA PRO A 94 12.66 12.42 -3.32
C PRO A 94 11.53 13.43 -3.56
N SER A 95 11.60 14.16 -4.68
CA SER A 95 10.48 14.96 -5.14
C SER A 95 9.38 14.07 -5.72
N LEU A 96 8.14 14.18 -5.23
CA LEU A 96 6.97 13.48 -5.79
C LEU A 96 6.76 13.81 -7.27
N ALA A 97 7.00 15.06 -7.69
CA ALA A 97 6.93 15.45 -9.10
C ALA A 97 7.95 14.69 -9.96
N ASN A 98 9.17 14.48 -9.46
CA ASN A 98 10.19 13.70 -10.16
C ASN A 98 9.84 12.21 -10.22
N LEU A 99 9.35 11.64 -9.12
CA LEU A 99 8.89 10.24 -9.08
C LEU A 99 7.69 10.04 -10.02
N SER A 100 6.73 10.96 -10.01
CA SER A 100 5.58 10.95 -10.91
C SER A 100 5.99 10.90 -12.39
N ARG A 101 6.92 11.77 -12.81
CA ARG A 101 7.42 11.76 -14.18
C ARG A 101 8.07 10.43 -14.56
N ARG A 102 8.89 9.85 -13.65
CA ARG A 102 9.55 8.55 -13.89
C ARG A 102 8.55 7.40 -13.98
N LEU A 103 7.49 7.43 -13.17
CA LEU A 103 6.40 6.45 -13.24
C LEU A 103 5.60 6.59 -14.55
N ASP A 104 5.31 7.82 -14.97
CA ASP A 104 4.61 8.08 -16.23
C ASP A 104 5.40 7.55 -17.42
N ASP A 105 6.71 7.80 -17.47
CA ASP A 105 7.62 7.28 -18.50
C ASP A 105 7.65 5.73 -18.55
N GLN A 106 7.41 5.03 -17.43
CA GLN A 106 7.46 3.57 -17.35
C GLN A 106 6.10 2.90 -17.66
N THR A 107 5.05 3.37 -17.01
CA THR A 107 3.74 2.67 -16.99
C THR A 107 2.54 3.59 -17.15
N GLY A 108 2.74 4.89 -17.33
CA GLY A 108 1.66 5.87 -17.39
C GLY A 108 1.00 6.16 -16.04
N TRP A 109 1.66 5.79 -14.93
CA TRP A 109 1.22 6.17 -13.60
C TRP A 109 1.76 7.54 -13.21
N THR A 110 0.94 8.33 -12.55
CA THR A 110 1.33 9.61 -11.95
C THR A 110 1.12 9.57 -10.44
N VAL A 111 1.65 10.56 -9.74
CA VAL A 111 1.44 10.71 -8.29
C VAL A 111 0.44 11.83 -8.04
N ALA A 112 -0.46 11.62 -7.10
CA ALA A 112 -1.35 12.61 -6.54
C ALA A 112 -0.93 12.91 -5.10
N ASN A 113 -0.60 14.16 -4.78
CA ASN A 113 -0.21 14.53 -3.42
C ASN A 113 -1.42 14.73 -2.53
N VAL A 114 -1.54 13.93 -1.50
CA VAL A 114 -2.67 13.91 -0.55
C VAL A 114 -2.22 14.30 0.86
N PRO A 115 -3.13 14.82 1.70
CA PRO A 115 -2.75 15.35 3.02
C PRO A 115 -2.41 14.26 4.06
N GLY A 116 -2.76 13.01 3.80
CA GLY A 116 -2.60 11.88 4.72
C GLY A 116 -3.45 10.71 4.25
N LEU A 117 -3.90 9.87 5.18
CA LEU A 117 -4.83 8.79 4.87
C LEU A 117 -6.13 9.38 4.31
N ILE A 118 -6.51 8.96 3.11
CA ILE A 118 -7.72 9.45 2.44
C ILE A 118 -8.83 8.40 2.45
N HIS A 119 -10.07 8.89 2.34
CA HIS A 119 -11.25 8.03 2.27
C HIS A 119 -11.13 7.03 1.12
N GLU A 120 -11.54 5.79 1.36
CA GLU A 120 -11.43 4.65 0.41
C GLU A 120 -11.89 5.00 -1.02
N LYS A 121 -13.02 5.70 -1.15
CA LYS A 121 -13.56 6.09 -2.44
C LYS A 121 -12.63 7.02 -3.22
N ASP A 122 -11.99 7.97 -2.54
CA ASP A 122 -11.02 8.87 -3.16
C ASP A 122 -9.77 8.10 -3.55
N PHE A 123 -9.30 7.21 -2.67
CA PHE A 123 -8.18 6.31 -2.92
C PHE A 123 -8.40 5.44 -4.18
N PHE A 124 -9.53 4.72 -4.24
CA PHE A 124 -9.82 3.86 -5.39
C PHE A 124 -10.10 4.65 -6.67
N THR A 125 -10.67 5.85 -6.58
CA THR A 125 -10.82 6.74 -7.74
C THR A 125 -9.46 7.09 -8.33
N LEU A 126 -8.50 7.51 -7.51
CA LEU A 126 -7.15 7.81 -7.95
C LEU A 126 -6.47 6.60 -8.58
N LEU A 127 -6.54 5.41 -7.94
CA LEU A 127 -5.95 4.18 -8.50
C LEU A 127 -6.56 3.82 -9.86
N SER A 128 -7.88 3.94 -10.01
CA SER A 128 -8.58 3.63 -11.26
C SER A 128 -8.13 4.51 -12.44
N GLU A 129 -7.61 5.70 -12.14
CA GLU A 129 -7.08 6.69 -13.07
C GLU A 129 -5.55 6.64 -13.20
N ARG A 130 -4.87 5.61 -12.67
CA ARG A 130 -3.40 5.51 -12.61
C ARG A 130 -2.74 6.68 -11.88
N LYS A 131 -3.36 7.15 -10.82
CA LYS A 131 -2.82 8.16 -9.93
C LYS A 131 -2.55 7.53 -8.57
N PHE A 132 -1.29 7.46 -8.16
CA PHE A 132 -0.94 6.91 -6.85
C PHE A 132 -1.01 8.02 -5.79
N PRO A 133 -1.87 7.91 -4.77
CA PRO A 133 -1.91 8.88 -3.68
C PRO A 133 -0.66 8.74 -2.80
N SER A 134 0.01 9.84 -2.53
CA SER A 134 1.17 9.88 -1.65
C SER A 134 1.19 11.13 -0.79
N THR A 135 1.62 10.96 0.44
CA THR A 135 1.79 12.06 1.38
C THR A 135 3.15 12.72 1.20
N ASN A 136 3.31 13.90 1.82
CA ASN A 136 4.58 14.63 1.88
C ASN A 136 5.23 14.58 3.27
N TYR A 137 4.60 13.99 4.29
CA TYR A 137 5.22 13.91 5.60
C TYR A 137 6.05 12.64 5.76
N VAL A 138 7.14 12.71 6.49
CA VAL A 138 7.92 11.57 6.96
C VAL A 138 7.70 11.39 8.46
N ARG A 139 7.68 10.14 8.92
CA ARG A 139 7.55 9.80 10.35
C ARG A 139 8.65 10.44 11.20
N GLY A 140 8.36 10.68 12.47
CA GLY A 140 9.37 11.15 13.43
C GLY A 140 10.43 10.10 13.75
N ARG A 141 11.54 10.53 14.33
CA ARG A 141 12.64 9.62 14.74
C ARG A 141 12.22 8.60 15.79
N GLU A 142 11.23 8.92 16.60
CA GLU A 142 10.62 8.01 17.59
C GLU A 142 9.78 6.91 16.95
N GLU A 143 9.41 7.06 15.68
CA GLU A 143 8.56 6.14 14.90
C GLU A 143 9.35 5.37 13.84
N LEU A 144 10.67 5.31 13.92
CA LEU A 144 11.52 4.62 12.92
C LEU A 144 11.17 3.14 12.72
N ASP A 145 10.77 2.47 13.79
CA ASP A 145 10.45 1.04 13.75
C ASP A 145 8.96 0.80 13.46
N TYR A 146 8.10 1.73 13.86
CA TYR A 146 6.65 1.65 13.64
C TYR A 146 6.04 3.05 13.50
N THR A 147 5.15 3.24 12.53
CA THR A 147 4.30 4.42 12.39
C THR A 147 2.84 4.02 12.29
N PRO A 148 1.92 4.70 13.00
CA PRO A 148 0.50 4.33 13.03
C PRO A 148 -0.23 4.61 11.71
N ALA A 149 0.34 5.48 10.85
CA ALA A 149 -0.24 5.82 9.56
C ALA A 149 0.85 5.79 8.47
N PRO A 150 0.49 5.44 7.22
CA PRO A 150 1.44 5.47 6.12
C PRO A 150 2.00 6.88 5.93
N ASP A 151 3.32 6.97 5.79
CA ASP A 151 4.07 8.18 5.53
C ASP A 151 4.71 8.17 4.13
N CYS A 152 5.37 9.25 3.74
CA CYS A 152 6.00 9.31 2.42
C CYS A 152 7.08 8.24 2.19
N PHE A 153 7.69 7.71 3.25
CA PHE A 153 8.63 6.59 3.11
C PHE A 153 7.90 5.31 2.67
N HIS A 154 6.80 4.99 3.32
CA HIS A 154 5.97 3.85 2.92
C HIS A 154 5.45 4.02 1.48
N ASP A 155 4.96 5.21 1.14
CA ASP A 155 4.43 5.49 -0.19
C ASP A 155 5.51 5.40 -1.29
N MET A 156 6.60 6.16 -1.14
CA MET A 156 7.63 6.30 -2.16
C MET A 156 8.55 5.08 -2.24
N PHE A 157 8.98 4.58 -1.09
CA PHE A 157 9.92 3.46 -1.00
C PHE A 157 9.19 2.12 -1.09
N GLY A 158 8.03 1.97 -0.44
CA GLY A 158 7.26 0.73 -0.40
C GLY A 158 6.51 0.46 -1.71
N HIS A 159 5.62 1.34 -2.10
CA HIS A 159 4.68 1.10 -3.21
C HIS A 159 5.22 1.45 -4.59
N MET A 160 5.81 2.64 -4.77
CA MET A 160 6.10 3.17 -6.11
C MET A 160 7.05 2.30 -6.94
N PRO A 161 8.04 1.59 -6.39
CA PRO A 161 8.90 0.71 -7.19
C PRO A 161 8.12 -0.36 -7.94
N MET A 162 7.09 -0.95 -7.34
CA MET A 162 6.26 -1.96 -8.00
C MET A 162 5.42 -1.39 -9.14
N LEU A 163 5.05 -0.11 -9.07
CA LEU A 163 4.29 0.57 -10.14
C LEU A 163 5.11 0.76 -11.44
N THR A 164 6.42 0.54 -11.41
CA THR A 164 7.25 0.52 -12.62
C THR A 164 7.09 -0.78 -13.42
N GLN A 165 6.46 -1.81 -12.85
CA GLN A 165 6.23 -3.11 -13.49
C GLN A 165 4.88 -3.11 -14.20
N PRO A 166 4.83 -3.32 -15.53
CA PRO A 166 3.59 -3.20 -16.31
C PRO A 166 2.44 -4.08 -15.78
N ASP A 167 2.70 -5.36 -15.50
CA ASP A 167 1.66 -6.28 -15.04
C ASP A 167 1.12 -5.85 -13.66
N PHE A 168 1.99 -5.44 -12.73
CA PHE A 168 1.57 -4.96 -11.42
C PHE A 168 0.83 -3.61 -11.53
N ALA A 169 1.30 -2.71 -12.39
CA ALA A 169 0.66 -1.43 -12.66
C ALA A 169 -0.75 -1.59 -13.24
N ASP A 170 -0.92 -2.52 -14.19
CA ASP A 170 -2.21 -2.87 -14.77
C ASP A 170 -3.15 -3.53 -13.74
N PHE A 171 -2.62 -4.43 -12.93
CA PHE A 171 -3.36 -5.02 -11.81
C PHE A 171 -3.87 -3.95 -10.85
N TYR A 172 -3.00 -3.01 -10.45
CA TYR A 172 -3.38 -2.02 -9.43
C TYR A 172 -4.44 -1.03 -9.93
N GLN A 173 -4.42 -0.70 -11.25
CA GLN A 173 -5.52 0.05 -11.87
C GLN A 173 -6.83 -0.76 -11.88
N LEU A 174 -6.78 -2.03 -12.28
CA LEU A 174 -7.95 -2.92 -12.25
C LEU A 174 -8.52 -3.06 -10.83
N PHE A 175 -7.63 -3.11 -9.84
CA PHE A 175 -8.03 -3.14 -8.44
C PHE A 175 -8.86 -1.90 -8.07
N GLY A 176 -8.39 -0.71 -8.40
CA GLY A 176 -9.14 0.54 -8.17
C GLY A 176 -10.50 0.54 -8.87
N GLN A 177 -10.57 0.06 -10.12
CA GLN A 177 -11.83 -0.05 -10.87
C GLN A 177 -12.82 -1.02 -10.21
N ALA A 178 -12.36 -2.20 -9.81
CA ALA A 178 -13.19 -3.19 -9.13
C ALA A 178 -13.71 -2.68 -7.78
N ALA A 179 -12.83 -2.01 -7.01
CA ALA A 179 -13.17 -1.48 -5.71
C ALA A 179 -14.23 -0.37 -5.75
N LEU A 180 -14.26 0.44 -6.81
CA LEU A 180 -15.33 1.43 -7.02
C LEU A 180 -16.71 0.80 -7.30
N ASN A 181 -16.75 -0.43 -7.80
CA ASN A 181 -17.97 -1.15 -8.06
C ASN A 181 -18.38 -2.08 -6.91
N ALA A 182 -17.53 -2.23 -5.89
CA ALA A 182 -17.78 -3.13 -4.77
C ALA A 182 -18.77 -2.52 -3.77
N GLU A 183 -19.73 -3.33 -3.34
CA GLU A 183 -20.70 -2.97 -2.31
C GLU A 183 -20.83 -4.12 -1.29
N GLY A 184 -21.30 -3.81 -0.08
CA GLY A 184 -21.54 -4.80 0.97
C GLY A 184 -20.31 -5.66 1.27
N ALA A 185 -20.47 -6.96 1.31
CA ALA A 185 -19.41 -7.91 1.66
C ALA A 185 -18.20 -7.94 0.69
N ASP A 186 -18.31 -7.39 -0.52
CA ASP A 186 -17.18 -7.38 -1.47
C ASP A 186 -16.14 -6.30 -1.13
N ARG A 187 -16.50 -5.26 -0.36
CA ARG A 187 -15.56 -4.24 0.12
C ARG A 187 -14.51 -4.84 1.05
N PRO A 188 -14.85 -5.42 2.21
CA PRO A 188 -13.85 -6.00 3.10
C PRO A 188 -13.07 -7.15 2.44
N ARG A 189 -13.66 -7.87 1.46
CA ARG A 189 -12.94 -8.86 0.66
C ARG A 189 -11.83 -8.26 -0.19
N LEU A 190 -12.09 -7.11 -0.83
CA LEU A 190 -11.07 -6.39 -1.60
C LEU A 190 -9.98 -5.80 -0.70
N GLU A 191 -10.32 -5.34 0.49
CA GLU A 191 -9.32 -4.87 1.45
C GLU A 191 -8.38 -6.01 1.86
N ARG A 192 -8.91 -7.21 2.18
CA ARG A 192 -8.07 -8.40 2.44
C ARG A 192 -7.22 -8.77 1.25
N PHE A 193 -7.78 -8.69 0.03
CA PHE A 193 -7.03 -8.95 -1.19
C PHE A 193 -5.85 -7.97 -1.33
N HIS A 194 -6.09 -6.67 -1.12
CA HIS A 194 -5.05 -5.65 -1.12
C HIS A 194 -3.99 -5.94 -0.06
N TRP A 195 -4.42 -6.22 1.17
CA TRP A 195 -3.54 -6.51 2.29
C TRP A 195 -2.60 -7.68 2.00
N PHE A 196 -3.13 -8.83 1.63
CA PHE A 196 -2.32 -10.02 1.41
C PHE A 196 -1.59 -10.08 0.06
N THR A 197 -1.72 -9.06 -0.77
CA THR A 197 -1.00 -8.96 -2.05
C THR A 197 -0.17 -7.69 -2.12
N VAL A 198 -0.79 -6.52 -2.22
CA VAL A 198 -0.08 -5.25 -2.39
C VAL A 198 0.77 -4.89 -1.18
N GLU A 199 0.24 -5.12 0.04
CA GLU A 199 0.94 -4.77 1.28
C GLU A 199 1.88 -5.89 1.76
N PHE A 200 1.43 -7.14 1.78
CA PHE A 200 2.14 -8.25 2.42
C PHE A 200 2.39 -9.44 1.47
N GLY A 201 2.49 -9.18 0.18
CA GLY A 201 2.68 -10.21 -0.82
C GLY A 201 4.12 -10.72 -0.94
N LEU A 202 4.25 -12.04 -1.13
CA LEU A 202 5.47 -12.72 -1.51
C LEU A 202 5.36 -13.33 -2.91
N ILE A 203 6.49 -13.50 -3.59
CA ILE A 203 6.58 -14.13 -4.89
C ILE A 203 7.68 -15.17 -4.90
N ARG A 204 7.56 -16.22 -5.71
CA ARG A 204 8.57 -17.24 -5.92
C ARG A 204 9.45 -16.88 -7.10
N GLU A 205 10.73 -16.64 -6.85
CA GLU A 205 11.73 -16.40 -7.88
C GLU A 205 12.90 -17.38 -7.71
N HIS A 206 13.30 -18.06 -8.79
CA HIS A 206 14.41 -19.02 -8.78
C HIS A 206 14.30 -20.12 -7.70
N GLY A 207 13.08 -20.46 -7.31
CA GLY A 207 12.79 -21.46 -6.28
C GLY A 207 12.82 -20.91 -4.84
N GLU A 208 13.12 -19.64 -4.65
CA GLU A 208 13.14 -18.98 -3.35
C GLU A 208 11.97 -18.00 -3.19
N LYS A 209 11.59 -17.74 -1.94
CA LYS A 209 10.60 -16.71 -1.60
C LYS A 209 11.25 -15.32 -1.67
N ARG A 210 10.59 -14.38 -2.30
CA ARG A 210 11.00 -12.97 -2.41
C ARG A 210 9.86 -12.04 -2.02
N ILE A 211 10.19 -10.90 -1.50
CA ILE A 211 9.24 -9.90 -1.00
C ILE A 211 8.92 -8.92 -2.12
N PHE A 212 7.64 -8.59 -2.29
CA PHE A 212 7.22 -7.46 -3.13
C PHE A 212 6.22 -6.52 -2.42
N GLY A 213 5.60 -6.99 -1.33
CA GLY A 213 4.58 -6.23 -0.59
C GLY A 213 5.15 -4.96 0.04
N ALA A 214 4.45 -3.84 -0.13
CA ALA A 214 4.89 -2.52 0.33
C ALA A 214 5.02 -2.42 1.84
N GLY A 215 4.10 -3.00 2.59
CA GLY A 215 4.14 -3.08 4.05
C GLY A 215 5.37 -3.82 4.55
N ILE A 216 5.76 -4.92 3.88
CA ILE A 216 6.97 -5.66 4.25
C ILE A 216 8.22 -4.86 3.90
N VAL A 217 8.38 -4.38 2.66
CA VAL A 217 9.63 -3.72 2.23
C VAL A 217 9.89 -2.40 2.94
N SER A 218 8.86 -1.75 3.50
CA SER A 218 8.99 -0.51 4.27
C SER A 218 9.09 -0.71 5.78
N SER A 219 9.03 -1.95 6.27
CA SER A 219 9.16 -2.32 7.69
C SER A 219 10.43 -3.11 7.94
N ASN A 220 11.27 -2.66 8.87
CA ASN A 220 12.52 -3.34 9.20
C ASN A 220 12.32 -4.73 9.82
N GLU A 221 11.29 -4.90 10.63
CA GLU A 221 10.98 -6.17 11.31
C GLU A 221 10.28 -7.14 10.36
N GLU A 222 9.31 -6.66 9.56
CA GLU A 222 8.56 -7.50 8.61
C GLU A 222 9.47 -8.15 7.55
N VAL A 223 10.49 -7.45 7.04
CA VAL A 223 11.45 -8.02 6.07
C VAL A 223 12.12 -9.28 6.60
N THR A 224 12.40 -9.34 7.89
CA THR A 224 13.02 -10.52 8.50
C THR A 224 11.98 -11.57 8.86
N HIS A 225 10.85 -11.12 9.44
CA HIS A 225 9.76 -11.99 9.89
C HIS A 225 9.12 -12.75 8.71
N ALA A 226 8.74 -12.05 7.63
CA ALA A 226 8.05 -12.61 6.47
C ALA A 226 8.78 -13.79 5.79
N LEU A 227 10.09 -13.87 5.93
CA LEU A 227 10.90 -14.96 5.38
C LEU A 227 11.33 -16.00 6.41
N SER A 228 10.93 -15.84 7.68
CA SER A 228 11.23 -16.78 8.76
C SER A 228 10.39 -18.07 8.69
N ASP A 229 10.71 -19.03 9.56
CA ASP A 229 9.96 -20.28 9.70
C ASP A 229 8.72 -20.09 10.63
N ASP A 230 8.58 -18.93 11.25
CA ASP A 230 7.47 -18.62 12.15
C ASP A 230 6.18 -18.24 11.39
N VAL A 231 6.29 -17.89 10.09
CA VAL A 231 5.17 -17.48 9.25
C VAL A 231 4.57 -18.67 8.50
N THR A 232 3.26 -18.79 8.55
CA THR A 232 2.51 -19.76 7.75
C THR A 232 2.36 -19.25 6.33
N LEU A 233 2.80 -20.03 5.35
CA LEU A 233 2.76 -19.65 3.93
C LEU A 233 1.71 -20.43 3.17
N HIS A 234 0.88 -19.71 2.43
CA HIS A 234 -0.12 -20.25 1.53
C HIS A 234 0.26 -19.99 0.08
N ALA A 235 -0.12 -20.90 -0.81
CA ALA A 235 -0.11 -20.60 -2.25
C ALA A 235 -1.17 -19.51 -2.52
N PHE A 236 -0.88 -18.63 -3.48
CA PHE A 236 -1.84 -17.61 -3.90
C PHE A 236 -3.15 -18.25 -4.38
N ASP A 237 -4.24 -17.88 -3.74
CA ASP A 237 -5.61 -18.28 -4.07
C ASP A 237 -6.54 -17.11 -3.70
N PRO A 238 -7.14 -16.41 -4.70
CA PRO A 238 -8.05 -15.30 -4.45
C PRO A 238 -9.22 -15.62 -3.50
N GLU A 239 -9.84 -16.81 -3.64
CA GLU A 239 -10.95 -17.20 -2.76
C GLU A 239 -10.49 -17.42 -1.32
N HIS A 240 -9.31 -18.03 -1.13
CA HIS A 240 -8.74 -18.20 0.21
C HIS A 240 -8.40 -16.85 0.86
N ILE A 241 -7.82 -15.92 0.09
CA ILE A 241 -7.45 -14.58 0.59
C ILE A 241 -8.70 -13.83 1.09
N VAL A 242 -9.76 -13.78 0.27
CA VAL A 242 -10.93 -12.95 0.56
C VAL A 242 -11.84 -13.53 1.64
N GLU A 243 -11.73 -14.83 1.90
CA GLU A 243 -12.46 -15.52 2.97
C GLU A 243 -11.65 -15.66 4.26
N LYS A 244 -10.42 -15.09 4.31
CA LYS A 244 -9.68 -15.00 5.57
C LYS A 244 -10.51 -14.21 6.58
N ASP A 245 -10.42 -14.61 7.83
CA ASP A 245 -10.82 -13.78 8.95
C ASP A 245 -9.96 -12.50 8.94
N ASP A 246 -10.09 -11.64 9.89
CA ASP A 246 -9.38 -10.37 9.93
C ASP A 246 -7.85 -10.54 9.82
N TYR A 247 -7.17 -9.49 9.37
CA TYR A 247 -5.71 -9.38 9.33
C TYR A 247 -5.22 -8.43 10.45
N GLU A 248 -4.02 -8.69 10.93
CA GLU A 248 -3.43 -7.91 12.01
C GLU A 248 -2.82 -6.60 11.48
N VAL A 249 -3.42 -5.46 11.82
CA VAL A 249 -2.93 -4.15 11.34
C VAL A 249 -1.70 -3.68 12.13
N TYR A 250 -1.62 -4.02 13.42
CA TYR A 250 -0.62 -3.49 14.35
C TYR A 250 0.44 -4.51 14.78
N ASN A 251 0.35 -5.74 14.30
CA ASN A 251 1.28 -6.82 14.62
C ASN A 251 1.91 -7.38 13.35
N LEU A 252 3.03 -8.10 13.53
CA LEU A 252 3.67 -8.85 12.45
C LEU A 252 2.72 -9.90 11.88
N GLN A 253 2.79 -10.12 10.57
CA GLN A 253 1.85 -11.00 9.88
C GLN A 253 2.23 -12.48 10.07
N ASP A 254 1.38 -13.26 10.72
CA ASP A 254 1.59 -14.69 10.96
C ASP A 254 1.30 -15.56 9.75
N GLU A 255 0.56 -15.05 8.77
CA GLU A 255 0.20 -15.76 7.54
C GLU A 255 0.42 -14.89 6.30
N LEU A 256 1.04 -15.45 5.27
CA LEU A 256 1.32 -14.76 4.01
C LEU A 256 1.00 -15.64 2.81
N PHE A 257 0.76 -15.00 1.66
CA PHE A 257 0.49 -15.66 0.39
C PHE A 257 1.64 -15.48 -0.60
N VAL A 258 1.99 -16.56 -1.30
CA VAL A 258 3.12 -16.59 -2.24
C VAL A 258 2.60 -16.75 -3.66
N LEU A 259 2.87 -15.76 -4.51
CA LEU A 259 2.64 -15.80 -5.95
C LEU A 259 3.69 -16.69 -6.65
N ASP A 260 3.33 -17.30 -7.77
CA ASP A 260 4.28 -17.87 -8.70
C ASP A 260 4.70 -16.87 -9.81
N SER A 261 3.85 -15.87 -10.10
CA SER A 261 4.15 -14.77 -11.03
C SER A 261 3.17 -13.61 -10.86
N PHE A 262 3.51 -12.41 -11.35
CA PHE A 262 2.58 -11.29 -11.41
C PHE A 262 1.44 -11.51 -12.40
N GLU A 263 1.66 -12.28 -13.47
CA GLU A 263 0.60 -12.74 -14.37
C GLU A 263 -0.46 -13.54 -13.63
N GLN A 264 -0.06 -14.45 -12.71
CA GLN A 264 -0.99 -15.18 -11.85
C GLN A 264 -1.84 -14.24 -10.98
N LEU A 265 -1.25 -13.17 -10.45
CA LEU A 265 -1.97 -12.15 -9.69
C LEU A 265 -3.05 -11.47 -10.55
N VAL A 266 -2.67 -10.99 -11.74
CA VAL A 266 -3.59 -10.31 -12.69
C VAL A 266 -4.74 -11.23 -13.08
N GLU A 267 -4.43 -12.46 -13.51
CA GLU A 267 -5.44 -13.42 -13.97
C GLU A 267 -6.35 -13.86 -12.83
N GLY A 268 -5.80 -14.16 -11.66
CA GLY A 268 -6.56 -14.58 -10.49
C GLY A 268 -7.51 -13.49 -10.03
N PHE A 269 -7.05 -12.25 -9.92
CA PHE A 269 -7.86 -11.10 -9.55
C PHE A 269 -8.96 -10.83 -10.60
N ARG A 270 -8.61 -10.81 -11.88
CA ARG A 270 -9.59 -10.61 -12.97
C ARG A 270 -10.69 -11.66 -12.97
N ASN A 271 -10.33 -12.92 -12.81
CA ASN A 271 -11.29 -14.01 -12.76
C ASN A 271 -12.23 -13.87 -11.55
N TRP A 272 -11.67 -13.57 -10.38
CA TRP A 272 -12.43 -13.39 -9.15
C TRP A 272 -13.42 -12.22 -9.24
N THR A 273 -12.98 -11.05 -9.74
CA THR A 273 -13.80 -9.84 -9.88
C THR A 273 -14.87 -9.97 -10.96
N THR A 274 -14.56 -10.62 -12.10
CA THR A 274 -15.53 -10.87 -13.18
C THR A 274 -16.66 -11.78 -12.71
N GLN A 275 -16.38 -12.82 -11.93
CA GLN A 275 -17.41 -13.72 -11.39
C GLN A 275 -18.40 -13.00 -10.46
N ARG A 276 -17.97 -11.89 -9.86
CA ARG A 276 -18.78 -11.06 -8.96
C ARG A 276 -19.40 -9.83 -9.64
N GLY A 277 -19.09 -9.61 -10.93
CA GLY A 277 -19.59 -8.47 -11.70
C GLY A 277 -18.96 -7.14 -11.27
N LEU A 278 -17.76 -7.17 -10.70
CA LEU A 278 -17.01 -5.98 -10.28
C LEU A 278 -16.18 -5.39 -11.42
N LEU A 279 -15.88 -6.19 -12.46
CA LEU A 279 -15.21 -5.77 -13.71
C LEU A 279 -15.99 -6.30 -14.91
#